data_d781519dd80a18bfb861f3fad457b0fb
#
_entry.id   d781519dd80a18bfb861f3fad457b0fb
#
_cell.length_a   1.000
_cell.length_b   1.000
_cell.length_c   1.000
_cell.angle_alpha   90.00
_cell.angle_beta   90.00
_cell.angle_gamma   90.00
#
_symmetry.space_group_name_H-M   'P 1'
#
loop_
_entity.id
_entity.type
_entity.pdbx_description
1 polymer ?
#
loop_
_entity_poly.entity_id
_entity_poly.type
_entity_poly.pdbx_seq_one_letter_code
_entity_poly.pdbx_strand_id
1 'polypeptide(L)'
;MDKKNEIQKTKLLLVEGNHERDVFEAWLKDLKRNDIQIMPIAGKTRLRENLQSLVKQSAYPTVMNLVVVRDADDNPVAAFVSVQDALINAGLTAPKQPWLLTEGVIPRTGIVIVPDSDRQGALEELLLATVADDPLATPAHVFIESAVATLTQSGHRQPPPAHRRSKAEIHAFLATHNEPDRDPGKAALAGVWRFDHESLKALAELLAAM
;
A
#
# COMPACT_ATOMS: atom_id res chain seq x y z
N MET A 1 22.67 4.38 -10.89
CA MET A 1 21.66 3.65 -10.11
C MET A 1 21.40 4.46 -8.85
N ASP A 2 20.16 4.77 -8.59
CA ASP A 2 19.80 5.54 -7.40
C ASP A 2 20.03 4.65 -6.17
N LYS A 3 20.85 5.08 -5.21
CA LYS A 3 21.18 4.33 -3.98
C LYS A 3 19.95 3.87 -3.18
N LYS A 4 18.78 4.45 -3.47
CA LYS A 4 17.50 4.11 -2.84
C LYS A 4 16.94 2.73 -3.26
N ASN A 5 17.41 2.16 -4.35
CA ASN A 5 16.94 0.87 -4.87
C ASN A 5 17.94 -0.28 -4.69
N GLU A 6 19.00 -0.09 -3.90
CA GLU A 6 19.94 -1.15 -3.56
C GLU A 6 19.44 -1.95 -2.34
N ILE A 7 19.59 -3.28 -2.39
CA ILE A 7 19.25 -4.16 -1.27
C ILE A 7 20.23 -3.91 -0.12
N GLN A 8 19.71 -3.55 1.04
CA GLN A 8 20.44 -3.28 2.26
C GLN A 8 20.03 -4.19 3.42
N LYS A 9 18.86 -4.84 3.33
CA LYS A 9 18.30 -5.73 4.36
C LYS A 9 17.82 -7.03 3.75
N THR A 10 17.67 -8.03 4.58
CA THR A 10 17.24 -9.38 4.16
C THR A 10 15.72 -9.52 4.01
N LYS A 11 14.96 -8.55 4.49
CA LYS A 11 13.49 -8.50 4.40
C LYS A 11 13.08 -7.29 3.60
N LEU A 12 12.39 -7.51 2.49
CA LEU A 12 12.00 -6.47 1.54
C LEU A 12 10.48 -6.34 1.48
N LEU A 13 10.00 -5.11 1.59
CA LEU A 13 8.61 -4.72 1.38
C LEU A 13 8.55 -3.81 0.16
N LEU A 14 8.01 -4.33 -0.94
CA LEU A 14 7.82 -3.55 -2.17
C LEU A 14 6.45 -2.87 -2.13
N VAL A 15 6.42 -1.58 -2.40
CA VAL A 15 5.21 -0.73 -2.39
C VAL A 15 5.10 0.05 -3.68
N GLU A 16 3.91 0.54 -4.06
CA GLU A 16 3.70 1.17 -5.36
C GLU A 16 4.49 2.47 -5.52
N GLY A 17 4.51 3.33 -4.52
CA GLY A 17 5.11 4.65 -4.62
C GLY A 17 5.70 5.21 -3.32
N ASN A 18 6.00 6.51 -3.36
CA ASN A 18 6.63 7.18 -2.22
C ASN A 18 5.65 7.44 -1.07
N HIS A 19 4.36 7.65 -1.34
CA HIS A 19 3.36 7.88 -0.28
C HIS A 19 3.20 6.61 0.55
N GLU A 20 3.05 5.44 -0.09
CA GLU A 20 2.99 4.16 0.60
C GLU A 20 4.28 3.88 1.36
N ARG A 21 5.45 4.18 0.77
CA ARG A 21 6.74 4.07 1.47
C ARG A 21 6.71 4.85 2.78
N ASP A 22 6.32 6.11 2.75
CA ASP A 22 6.34 6.98 3.92
C ASP A 22 5.32 6.51 4.99
N VAL A 23 4.16 5.98 4.57
CA VAL A 23 3.19 5.33 5.48
C VAL A 23 3.82 4.11 6.16
N PHE A 24 4.42 3.20 5.38
CA PHE A 24 5.02 1.99 5.94
C PHE A 24 6.27 2.29 6.77
N GLU A 25 7.07 3.32 6.44
CA GLU A 25 8.19 3.76 7.26
C GLU A 25 7.72 4.24 8.65
N ALA A 26 6.66 5.07 8.69
CA ALA A 26 6.06 5.52 9.93
C ALA A 26 5.52 4.34 10.75
N TRP A 27 4.83 3.42 10.10
CA TRP A 27 4.24 2.25 10.76
C TRP A 27 5.31 1.26 11.27
N LEU A 28 6.33 0.93 10.48
CA LEU A 28 7.42 0.07 10.94
C LEU A 28 8.19 0.69 12.13
N LYS A 29 8.30 2.01 12.16
CA LYS A 29 8.87 2.72 13.31
C LYS A 29 8.01 2.54 14.57
N ASP A 30 6.68 2.65 14.44
CA ASP A 30 5.72 2.40 15.53
C ASP A 30 5.82 0.96 16.03
N LEU A 31 5.88 -0.01 15.12
CA LEU A 31 6.09 -1.44 15.42
C LEU A 31 7.51 -1.77 15.92
N LYS A 32 8.41 -0.79 16.01
CA LYS A 32 9.83 -0.96 16.37
C LYS A 32 10.55 -1.97 15.46
N ARG A 33 10.15 -2.05 14.19
CA ARG A 33 10.72 -2.95 13.18
C ARG A 33 11.70 -2.17 12.30
N ASN A 34 12.99 -2.40 12.51
CA ASN A 34 14.06 -1.78 11.71
C ASN A 34 14.74 -2.79 10.77
N ASP A 35 14.27 -4.02 10.72
CA ASP A 35 14.82 -5.13 9.94
C ASP A 35 14.21 -5.27 8.53
N ILE A 36 13.14 -4.55 8.23
CA ILE A 36 12.47 -4.54 6.92
C ILE A 36 12.93 -3.31 6.12
N GLN A 37 13.28 -3.51 4.85
CA GLN A 37 13.54 -2.43 3.89
C GLN A 37 12.32 -2.22 3.02
N ILE A 38 11.83 -0.98 2.96
CA ILE A 38 10.74 -0.59 2.06
C ILE A 38 11.34 -0.06 0.77
N MET A 39 10.84 -0.57 -0.37
CA MET A 39 11.34 -0.21 -1.69
C MET A 39 10.16 0.17 -2.60
N PRO A 40 10.04 1.44 -3.02
CA PRO A 40 9.01 1.84 -3.98
C PRO A 40 9.33 1.33 -5.38
N ILE A 41 8.33 0.76 -6.06
CA ILE A 41 8.46 0.19 -7.41
C ILE A 41 8.12 1.17 -8.54
N ALA A 42 7.89 2.45 -8.22
CA ALA A 42 7.55 3.50 -9.19
C ALA A 42 6.33 3.18 -10.08
N GLY A 43 5.30 2.62 -9.46
CA GLY A 43 3.99 2.35 -10.07
C GLY A 43 3.84 0.92 -10.62
N LYS A 44 2.59 0.51 -10.71
CA LYS A 44 2.16 -0.85 -11.05
C LYS A 44 2.69 -1.40 -12.38
N THR A 45 2.86 -0.55 -13.36
CA THR A 45 3.35 -0.95 -14.70
C THR A 45 4.81 -1.36 -14.71
N ARG A 46 5.59 -0.94 -13.72
CA ARG A 46 7.01 -1.24 -13.62
C ARG A 46 7.36 -2.41 -12.70
N LEU A 47 6.37 -3.02 -12.05
CA LEU A 47 6.61 -4.10 -11.08
C LEU A 47 7.45 -5.23 -11.67
N ARG A 48 7.10 -5.72 -12.88
CA ARG A 48 7.82 -6.81 -13.56
C ARG A 48 9.29 -6.45 -13.80
N GLU A 49 9.55 -5.28 -14.38
CA GLU A 49 10.91 -4.82 -14.67
C GLU A 49 11.74 -4.63 -13.40
N ASN A 50 11.11 -4.06 -12.36
CA ASN A 50 11.76 -3.83 -11.08
C ASN A 50 12.10 -5.13 -10.37
N LEU A 51 11.21 -6.13 -10.36
CA LEU A 51 11.50 -7.46 -9.81
C LEU A 51 12.64 -8.15 -10.57
N GLN A 52 12.63 -8.11 -11.91
CA GLN A 52 13.70 -8.66 -12.72
C GLN A 52 15.06 -7.96 -12.50
N SER A 53 15.04 -6.66 -12.19
CA SER A 53 16.25 -5.92 -11.82
C SER A 53 16.70 -6.26 -10.39
N LEU A 54 15.74 -6.40 -9.47
CA LEU A 54 16.01 -6.70 -8.06
C LEU A 54 16.71 -8.04 -7.90
N VAL A 55 16.23 -9.10 -8.58
CA VAL A 55 16.83 -10.44 -8.49
C VAL A 55 18.23 -10.55 -9.09
N LYS A 56 18.64 -9.56 -9.89
CA LYS A 56 19.98 -9.47 -10.47
C LYS A 56 20.99 -8.72 -9.61
N GLN A 57 20.56 -8.10 -8.53
CA GLN A 57 21.48 -7.40 -7.64
C GLN A 57 22.38 -8.40 -6.90
N SER A 58 23.64 -8.05 -6.72
CA SER A 58 24.63 -8.91 -6.04
C SER A 58 24.24 -9.28 -4.61
N ALA A 59 23.50 -8.40 -3.93
CA ALA A 59 22.99 -8.63 -2.58
C ALA A 59 21.72 -9.51 -2.54
N TYR A 60 21.06 -9.78 -3.68
CA TYR A 60 19.80 -10.55 -3.71
C TYR A 60 19.86 -11.92 -3.03
N PRO A 61 20.96 -12.72 -3.14
CA PRO A 61 21.05 -14.01 -2.42
C PRO A 61 20.91 -13.93 -0.89
N THR A 62 21.01 -12.75 -0.29
CA THR A 62 20.80 -12.54 1.14
C THR A 62 19.34 -12.32 1.54
N VAL A 63 18.44 -12.14 0.56
CA VAL A 63 17.02 -11.85 0.81
C VAL A 63 16.31 -13.10 1.33
N MET A 64 15.68 -12.97 2.49
CA MET A 64 14.94 -14.03 3.15
C MET A 64 13.42 -13.91 2.94
N ASN A 65 12.92 -12.69 2.90
CA ASN A 65 11.51 -12.38 2.69
C ASN A 65 11.35 -11.27 1.66
N LEU A 66 10.37 -11.42 0.78
CA LEU A 66 10.00 -10.42 -0.19
C LEU A 66 8.46 -10.32 -0.27
N VAL A 67 7.91 -9.23 0.19
CA VAL A 67 6.46 -8.98 0.17
C VAL A 67 6.16 -7.82 -0.77
N VAL A 68 5.14 -7.99 -1.60
CA VAL A 68 4.62 -6.95 -2.49
C VAL A 68 3.27 -6.48 -1.95
N VAL A 69 3.14 -5.20 -1.66
CA VAL A 69 1.87 -4.55 -1.33
C VAL A 69 1.34 -3.85 -2.57
N ARG A 70 0.08 -4.11 -2.88
CA ARG A 70 -0.57 -3.62 -4.07
C ARG A 70 -2.01 -3.16 -3.79
N ASP A 71 -2.41 -2.00 -4.33
CA ASP A 71 -3.81 -1.59 -4.34
C ASP A 71 -4.65 -2.57 -5.18
N ALA A 72 -5.85 -2.91 -4.70
CA ALA A 72 -6.84 -3.67 -5.42
C ALA A 72 -7.36 -2.90 -6.65
N ASP A 73 -7.32 -1.58 -6.59
CA ASP A 73 -7.93 -0.69 -7.59
C ASP A 73 -9.42 -1.09 -7.84
N ASP A 74 -9.77 -1.37 -9.09
CA ASP A 74 -11.11 -1.81 -9.52
C ASP A 74 -11.27 -3.34 -9.54
N ASN A 75 -10.17 -4.11 -9.40
CA ASN A 75 -10.22 -5.57 -9.47
C ASN A 75 -9.13 -6.24 -8.62
N PRO A 76 -9.43 -6.63 -7.37
CA PRO A 76 -8.46 -7.26 -6.46
C PRO A 76 -7.89 -8.57 -7.00
N VAL A 77 -8.70 -9.38 -7.70
CA VAL A 77 -8.25 -10.65 -8.28
C VAL A 77 -7.24 -10.40 -9.39
N ALA A 78 -7.52 -9.45 -10.29
CA ALA A 78 -6.58 -9.08 -11.35
C ALA A 78 -5.29 -8.46 -10.78
N ALA A 79 -5.38 -7.66 -9.72
CA ALA A 79 -4.23 -7.12 -9.03
C ALA A 79 -3.35 -8.24 -8.45
N PHE A 80 -3.95 -9.22 -7.78
CA PHE A 80 -3.25 -10.38 -7.23
C PHE A 80 -2.55 -11.21 -8.33
N VAL A 81 -3.28 -11.60 -9.39
CA VAL A 81 -2.73 -12.36 -10.51
C VAL A 81 -1.58 -11.61 -11.18
N SER A 82 -1.72 -10.30 -11.37
CA SER A 82 -0.65 -9.47 -11.95
C SER A 82 0.65 -9.50 -11.12
N VAL A 83 0.56 -9.52 -9.80
CA VAL A 83 1.73 -9.65 -8.92
C VAL A 83 2.29 -11.07 -8.93
N GLN A 84 1.42 -12.11 -8.93
CA GLN A 84 1.86 -13.51 -9.08
C GLN A 84 2.68 -13.69 -10.37
N ASP A 85 2.16 -13.21 -11.49
CA ASP A 85 2.83 -13.30 -12.78
C ASP A 85 4.18 -12.56 -12.78
N ALA A 86 4.24 -11.40 -12.13
CA ALA A 86 5.49 -10.63 -12.02
C ALA A 86 6.55 -11.38 -11.20
N LEU A 87 6.15 -12.02 -10.08
CA LEU A 87 7.04 -12.87 -9.27
C LEU A 87 7.54 -14.08 -10.06
N ILE A 88 6.64 -14.82 -10.72
CA ILE A 88 6.99 -16.00 -11.54
C ILE A 88 7.93 -15.61 -12.67
N ASN A 89 7.66 -14.49 -13.37
CA ASN A 89 8.53 -13.99 -14.44
C ASN A 89 9.92 -13.54 -13.96
N ALA A 90 10.06 -13.23 -12.67
CA ALA A 90 11.34 -12.95 -12.04
C ALA A 90 12.05 -14.23 -11.52
N GLY A 91 11.48 -15.43 -11.76
CA GLY A 91 12.01 -16.70 -11.30
C GLY A 91 11.72 -17.01 -9.81
N LEU A 92 10.73 -16.34 -9.23
CA LEU A 92 10.35 -16.49 -7.83
C LEU A 92 9.12 -17.39 -7.67
N THR A 93 9.02 -18.07 -6.54
CA THR A 93 7.80 -18.77 -6.15
C THR A 93 6.76 -17.73 -5.74
N ALA A 94 5.55 -17.78 -6.31
CA ALA A 94 4.46 -16.90 -5.91
C ALA A 94 3.53 -17.60 -4.91
N PRO A 95 2.95 -16.88 -3.91
CA PRO A 95 1.97 -17.45 -3.01
C PRO A 95 0.68 -17.80 -3.76
N LYS A 96 -0.03 -18.84 -3.30
CA LYS A 96 -1.30 -19.28 -3.90
C LYS A 96 -2.49 -18.41 -3.51
N GLN A 97 -2.36 -17.68 -2.41
CA GLN A 97 -3.39 -16.81 -1.85
C GLN A 97 -2.77 -15.50 -1.37
N PRO A 98 -3.50 -14.38 -1.42
CA PRO A 98 -3.06 -13.13 -0.83
C PRO A 98 -2.92 -13.28 0.69
N TRP A 99 -2.14 -12.39 1.30
CA TRP A 99 -1.90 -12.30 2.75
C TRP A 99 -1.14 -13.48 3.37
N LEU A 100 -0.63 -14.41 2.57
CA LEU A 100 0.19 -15.52 3.03
C LEU A 100 1.61 -15.44 2.47
N LEU A 101 2.57 -15.90 3.27
CA LEU A 101 3.94 -16.12 2.81
C LEU A 101 4.09 -17.56 2.28
N THR A 102 4.88 -17.71 1.20
CA THR A 102 5.28 -19.05 0.73
C THR A 102 6.10 -19.78 1.78
N GLU A 103 6.02 -21.11 1.80
CA GLU A 103 6.77 -21.99 2.71
C GLU A 103 7.76 -22.85 1.94
N GLY A 104 8.81 -23.29 2.62
CA GLY A 104 9.79 -24.23 2.07
C GLY A 104 10.72 -23.66 1.00
N VAL A 105 10.68 -22.34 0.74
CA VAL A 105 11.52 -21.67 -0.26
C VAL A 105 12.14 -20.38 0.31
N ILE A 106 13.27 -19.97 -0.25
CA ILE A 106 13.95 -18.72 0.07
C ILE A 106 14.21 -17.96 -1.23
N PRO A 107 13.84 -16.68 -1.30
CA PRO A 107 13.07 -15.93 -0.30
C PRO A 107 11.63 -16.44 -0.18
N ARG A 108 11.07 -16.35 1.03
CA ARG A 108 9.63 -16.47 1.20
C ARG A 108 8.98 -15.25 0.56
N THR A 109 8.04 -15.47 -0.34
CA THR A 109 7.34 -14.37 -1.01
C THR A 109 5.93 -14.21 -0.46
N GLY A 110 5.43 -12.98 -0.44
CA GLY A 110 4.06 -12.64 -0.04
C GLY A 110 3.45 -11.62 -0.97
N ILE A 111 2.13 -11.65 -1.09
CA ILE A 111 1.35 -10.65 -1.84
C ILE A 111 0.25 -10.14 -0.92
N VAL A 112 0.21 -8.83 -0.74
CA VAL A 112 -0.83 -8.13 0.00
C VAL A 112 -1.63 -7.28 -0.97
N ILE A 113 -2.93 -7.50 -1.02
CA ILE A 113 -3.86 -6.68 -1.79
C ILE A 113 -4.65 -5.82 -0.81
N VAL A 114 -4.53 -4.51 -0.91
CA VAL A 114 -5.20 -3.55 -0.02
C VAL A 114 -6.37 -2.87 -0.73
N PRO A 115 -7.48 -2.61 -0.04
CA PRO A 115 -7.73 -2.79 1.40
C PRO A 115 -7.99 -4.24 1.80
N ASP A 116 -8.39 -5.10 0.85
CA ASP A 116 -8.74 -6.49 1.05
C ASP A 116 -8.57 -7.30 -0.25
N SER A 117 -8.57 -8.63 -0.15
CA SER A 117 -8.44 -9.55 -1.30
C SER A 117 -9.68 -9.66 -2.18
N ASP A 118 -10.83 -9.21 -1.71
CA ASP A 118 -12.14 -9.34 -2.38
C ASP A 118 -12.87 -7.99 -2.57
N ARG A 119 -12.31 -6.88 -2.08
CA ARG A 119 -12.87 -5.54 -2.24
C ARG A 119 -12.00 -4.65 -3.11
N GLN A 120 -12.66 -3.84 -3.93
CA GLN A 120 -12.02 -2.73 -4.66
C GLN A 120 -11.51 -1.69 -3.66
N GLY A 121 -10.48 -0.93 -4.06
CA GLY A 121 -9.99 0.19 -3.28
C GLY A 121 -8.46 0.23 -3.21
N ALA A 122 -7.95 0.91 -2.18
CA ALA A 122 -6.55 1.20 -2.02
C ALA A 122 -6.17 1.33 -0.53
N LEU A 123 -4.90 1.60 -0.24
CA LEU A 123 -4.41 1.76 1.13
C LEU A 123 -5.17 2.85 1.92
N GLU A 124 -5.69 3.86 1.21
CA GLU A 124 -6.42 4.97 1.81
C GLU A 124 -7.66 4.54 2.59
N GLU A 125 -8.36 3.46 2.17
CA GLU A 125 -9.49 2.91 2.94
C GLU A 125 -9.04 2.43 4.32
N LEU A 126 -7.90 1.76 4.40
CA LEU A 126 -7.37 1.29 5.69
C LEU A 126 -6.97 2.47 6.58
N LEU A 127 -6.34 3.50 6.01
CA LEU A 127 -5.93 4.69 6.74
C LEU A 127 -7.13 5.49 7.25
N LEU A 128 -8.16 5.71 6.42
CA LEU A 128 -9.39 6.39 6.81
C LEU A 128 -10.12 5.64 7.93
N ALA A 129 -10.12 4.30 7.89
CA ALA A 129 -10.69 3.49 8.97
C ALA A 129 -10.01 3.76 10.32
N THR A 130 -8.72 4.08 10.34
CA THR A 130 -7.98 4.36 11.59
C THR A 130 -8.40 5.67 12.26
N VAL A 131 -9.08 6.55 11.54
CA VAL A 131 -9.55 7.87 12.01
C VAL A 131 -11.08 8.03 11.92
N ALA A 132 -11.80 6.93 11.79
CA ALA A 132 -13.26 6.94 11.60
C ALA A 132 -14.02 7.61 12.75
N ASP A 133 -13.46 7.66 13.94
CA ASP A 133 -13.99 8.34 15.13
C ASP A 133 -13.52 9.81 15.27
N ASP A 134 -12.68 10.31 14.36
CA ASP A 134 -12.34 11.72 14.31
C ASP A 134 -13.57 12.56 13.91
N PRO A 135 -13.86 13.68 14.61
CA PRO A 135 -15.02 14.53 14.32
C PRO A 135 -15.08 15.04 12.88
N LEU A 136 -13.95 15.11 12.18
CA LEU A 136 -13.86 15.61 10.80
C LEU A 136 -13.90 14.49 9.74
N ALA A 137 -13.84 13.22 10.13
CA ALA A 137 -13.95 12.10 9.18
C ALA A 137 -15.31 12.10 8.46
N THR A 138 -16.42 12.17 9.22
CA THR A 138 -17.77 12.23 8.63
C THR A 138 -17.99 13.46 7.75
N PRO A 139 -17.65 14.70 8.15
CA PRO A 139 -17.71 15.87 7.28
C PRO A 139 -16.92 15.72 5.96
N ALA A 140 -15.70 15.15 5.99
CA ALA A 140 -14.90 14.91 4.80
C ALA A 140 -15.58 13.91 3.85
N HIS A 141 -16.10 12.81 4.37
CA HIS A 141 -16.88 11.84 3.62
C HIS A 141 -18.11 12.46 2.96
N VAL A 142 -18.94 13.18 3.73
CA VAL A 142 -20.17 13.85 3.24
C VAL A 142 -19.85 14.88 2.15
N PHE A 143 -18.74 15.60 2.29
CA PHE A 143 -18.29 16.55 1.27
C PHE A 143 -18.00 15.84 -0.07
N ILE A 144 -17.27 14.73 -0.05
CA ILE A 144 -16.94 13.98 -1.26
C ILE A 144 -18.19 13.37 -1.90
N GLU A 145 -19.09 12.76 -1.12
CA GLU A 145 -20.34 12.20 -1.64
C GLU A 145 -21.25 13.28 -2.25
N SER A 146 -21.35 14.44 -1.62
CA SER A 146 -22.09 15.60 -2.16
C SER A 146 -21.49 16.10 -3.48
N ALA A 147 -20.16 16.18 -3.56
CA ALA A 147 -19.46 16.58 -4.78
C ALA A 147 -19.68 15.56 -5.92
N VAL A 148 -19.63 14.26 -5.62
CA VAL A 148 -19.92 13.18 -6.57
C VAL A 148 -21.34 13.28 -7.09
N ALA A 149 -22.34 13.47 -6.21
CA ALA A 149 -23.75 13.62 -6.57
C ALA A 149 -23.96 14.84 -7.50
N THR A 150 -23.38 15.98 -7.13
CA THR A 150 -23.46 17.24 -7.92
C THR A 150 -22.85 17.06 -9.31
N LEU A 151 -21.67 16.42 -9.42
CA LEU A 151 -21.02 16.18 -10.71
C LEU A 151 -21.84 15.22 -11.58
N THR A 152 -22.42 14.18 -10.97
CA THR A 152 -23.28 13.21 -11.66
C THR A 152 -24.54 13.88 -12.22
N GLN A 153 -25.17 14.79 -11.45
CA GLN A 153 -26.38 15.50 -11.87
C GLN A 153 -26.08 16.59 -12.92
N SER A 154 -25.02 17.34 -12.73
CA SER A 154 -24.68 18.46 -13.64
C SER A 154 -24.06 18.02 -14.96
N GLY A 155 -23.45 16.83 -15.01
CA GLY A 155 -22.67 16.35 -16.15
C GLY A 155 -21.46 17.21 -16.51
N HIS A 156 -21.08 18.16 -15.64
CA HIS A 156 -20.01 19.12 -15.91
C HIS A 156 -18.64 18.45 -16.14
N ARG A 157 -18.35 17.41 -15.35
CA ARG A 157 -17.19 16.53 -15.49
C ARG A 157 -17.44 15.19 -14.83
N GLN A 158 -16.66 14.18 -15.17
CA GLN A 158 -16.77 12.87 -14.54
C GLN A 158 -16.35 12.92 -13.06
N PRO A 159 -17.17 12.37 -12.15
CA PRO A 159 -16.76 12.20 -10.77
C PRO A 159 -15.65 11.13 -10.65
N PRO A 160 -14.88 11.13 -9.55
CA PRO A 160 -13.94 10.04 -9.31
C PRO A 160 -14.67 8.69 -9.28
N PRO A 161 -14.13 7.65 -9.95
CA PRO A 161 -14.71 6.31 -9.89
C PRO A 161 -14.70 5.76 -8.46
N ALA A 162 -15.59 4.81 -8.15
CA ALA A 162 -15.80 4.31 -6.80
C ALA A 162 -14.49 3.91 -6.09
N HIS A 163 -13.62 3.14 -6.77
CA HIS A 163 -12.33 2.67 -6.24
C HIS A 163 -11.28 3.78 -5.98
N ARG A 164 -11.59 5.05 -6.32
CA ARG A 164 -10.72 6.21 -6.06
C ARG A 164 -11.35 7.25 -5.14
N ARG A 165 -12.54 6.98 -4.59
CA ARG A 165 -13.22 7.93 -3.71
C ARG A 165 -12.47 8.12 -2.40
N SER A 166 -11.91 7.05 -1.83
CA SER A 166 -11.07 7.11 -0.65
C SER A 166 -9.85 8.02 -0.83
N LYS A 167 -9.25 8.03 -2.04
CA LYS A 167 -8.15 8.95 -2.37
C LYS A 167 -8.62 10.42 -2.33
N ALA A 168 -9.83 10.73 -2.76
CA ALA A 168 -10.39 12.08 -2.64
C ALA A 168 -10.76 12.40 -1.18
N GLU A 169 -11.36 11.45 -0.47
CA GLU A 169 -11.79 11.59 0.92
C GLU A 169 -10.61 11.85 1.87
N ILE A 170 -9.51 11.09 1.73
CA ILE A 170 -8.32 11.28 2.57
C ILE A 170 -7.72 12.67 2.38
N HIS A 171 -7.72 13.22 1.17
CA HIS A 171 -7.28 14.59 0.93
C HIS A 171 -8.23 15.62 1.52
N ALA A 172 -9.56 15.40 1.44
CA ALA A 172 -10.55 16.26 2.08
C ALA A 172 -10.38 16.25 3.61
N PHE A 173 -10.15 15.09 4.21
CA PHE A 173 -9.85 14.95 5.64
C PHE A 173 -8.56 15.69 6.02
N LEU A 174 -7.47 15.45 5.29
CA LEU A 174 -6.18 16.08 5.58
C LEU A 174 -6.21 17.61 5.39
N ALA A 175 -7.04 18.12 4.47
CA ALA A 175 -7.21 19.57 4.26
C ALA A 175 -7.78 20.29 5.50
N THR A 176 -8.35 19.58 6.47
CA THR A 176 -8.84 20.15 7.74
C THR A 176 -7.76 20.32 8.81
N HIS A 177 -6.55 19.82 8.56
CA HIS A 177 -5.43 19.88 9.50
C HIS A 177 -4.63 21.17 9.35
N ASN A 178 -3.76 21.45 10.34
CA ASN A 178 -2.90 22.64 10.36
C ASN A 178 -1.98 22.76 9.13
N GLU A 179 -1.63 21.64 8.51
CA GLU A 179 -0.87 21.56 7.25
C GLU A 179 -1.75 20.90 6.19
N PRO A 180 -2.61 21.67 5.51
CA PRO A 180 -3.66 21.13 4.64
C PRO A 180 -3.14 20.52 3.32
N ASP A 181 -1.88 20.74 2.98
CA ASP A 181 -1.19 20.21 1.79
C ASP A 181 -0.42 18.92 2.05
N ARG A 182 -0.56 18.34 3.24
CA ARG A 182 0.05 17.03 3.53
C ARG A 182 -0.55 15.95 2.65
N ASP A 183 0.33 15.13 2.10
CA ASP A 183 -0.07 13.84 1.54
C ASP A 183 -0.20 12.77 2.64
N PRO A 184 -0.86 11.62 2.34
CA PRO A 184 -1.06 10.56 3.34
C PRO A 184 0.23 10.03 3.98
N GLY A 185 1.34 9.99 3.23
CA GLY A 185 2.65 9.57 3.74
C GLY A 185 3.22 10.55 4.75
N LYS A 186 3.20 11.85 4.45
CA LYS A 186 3.63 12.89 5.40
C LYS A 186 2.73 12.95 6.62
N ALA A 187 1.43 12.72 6.44
CA ALA A 187 0.47 12.60 7.54
C ALA A 187 0.82 11.41 8.46
N ALA A 188 1.26 10.29 7.90
CA ALA A 188 1.74 9.14 8.66
C ALA A 188 2.97 9.48 9.52
N LEU A 189 3.96 10.16 8.93
CA LEU A 189 5.15 10.60 9.65
C LEU A 189 4.84 11.62 10.76
N ALA A 190 3.73 12.35 10.62
CA ALA A 190 3.22 13.29 11.63
C ALA A 190 2.31 12.64 12.68
N GLY A 191 2.05 11.32 12.60
CA GLY A 191 1.24 10.58 13.58
C GLY A 191 -0.27 10.78 13.46
N VAL A 192 -0.77 11.10 12.26
CA VAL A 192 -2.22 11.28 12.04
C VAL A 192 -2.95 9.93 12.09
N TRP A 193 -2.36 8.86 11.57
CA TRP A 193 -2.98 7.54 11.50
C TRP A 193 -2.70 6.72 12.76
N ARG A 194 -3.71 5.98 13.25
CA ARG A 194 -3.58 5.06 14.40
C ARG A 194 -3.18 3.68 13.92
N PHE A 195 -1.89 3.35 14.00
CA PHE A 195 -1.36 2.09 13.49
C PHE A 195 -1.70 0.86 14.36
N ASP A 196 -2.27 1.04 15.54
CA ASP A 196 -2.82 0.01 16.42
C ASP A 196 -4.28 -0.36 16.11
N HIS A 197 -4.89 0.30 15.11
CA HIS A 197 -6.29 0.09 14.75
C HIS A 197 -6.53 -1.30 14.14
N GLU A 198 -7.72 -1.88 14.41
CA GLU A 198 -8.10 -3.23 13.95
C GLU A 198 -8.04 -3.41 12.42
N SER A 199 -8.35 -2.37 11.65
CA SER A 199 -8.27 -2.40 10.18
C SER A 199 -6.89 -2.77 9.65
N LEU A 200 -5.83 -2.56 10.43
CA LEU A 200 -4.44 -2.80 10.06
C LEU A 200 -3.90 -4.13 10.62
N LYS A 201 -4.68 -4.85 11.43
CA LYS A 201 -4.24 -6.05 12.16
C LYS A 201 -3.67 -7.14 11.23
N ALA A 202 -4.38 -7.50 10.17
CA ALA A 202 -3.93 -8.55 9.25
C ALA A 202 -2.57 -8.20 8.60
N LEU A 203 -2.38 -6.92 8.26
CA LEU A 203 -1.14 -6.43 7.69
C LEU A 203 0.00 -6.41 8.74
N ALA A 204 -0.31 -6.04 9.99
CA ALA A 204 0.64 -6.11 11.10
C ALA A 204 1.10 -7.56 11.37
N GLU A 205 0.19 -8.53 11.35
CA GLU A 205 0.49 -9.95 11.51
C GLU A 205 1.40 -10.47 10.39
N LEU A 206 1.13 -10.10 9.15
CA LEU A 206 2.00 -10.46 8.02
C LEU A 206 3.39 -9.83 8.15
N LEU A 207 3.48 -8.54 8.50
CA LEU A 207 4.75 -7.88 8.74
C LEU A 207 5.53 -8.55 9.90
N ALA A 208 4.84 -9.02 10.93
CA ALA A 208 5.46 -9.76 12.03
C ALA A 208 5.99 -11.14 11.59
N ALA A 209 5.34 -11.78 10.62
CA ALA A 209 5.73 -13.08 10.07
C ALA A 209 6.93 -13.03 9.11
N MET A 210 7.27 -11.81 8.62
CA MET A 210 8.50 -11.58 7.85
C MET A 210 9.73 -11.70 8.78
#